data_ab9ee90ad84cac45caf23943f2b48c81
#
_entry.id   ab9ee90ad84cac45caf23943f2b48c81
#
_cell.length_a   1.000
_cell.length_b   1.000
_cell.length_c   1.000
_cell.angle_alpha   90.00
_cell.angle_beta   90.00
_cell.angle_gamma   90.00
#
_symmetry.space_group_name_H-M   'P 1'
#
loop_
_entity.id
_entity.type
_entity.pdbx_description
1 polymer ?
#
loop_
_entity_poly.entity_id
_entity_poly.type
_entity_poly.pdbx_seq_one_letter_code
_entity_poly.pdbx_strand_id
1 'polypeptide(L)'
;VLTDDAKHAIIIDAGMYEEHEQQRFAAYIQQEQLTPIALLITHAHPDHVCGQTFVEQTYNLDAIIQPDEGQLDIPYFNIHVIASPGHKEDAVCYHLPDENILFTGDTLFQESIGRTDLPGGDMDTLIRSLKRVIMLPNNTQVYPGHGYPTTIEHEKQYNPYL
;
A
#
# COMPACT_ATOMS: atom_id res chain seq x y z
N VAL A 1 5.86 -4.14 -5.66
CA VAL A 1 6.45 -3.21 -6.65
C VAL A 1 5.46 -3.02 -7.78
N LEU A 2 5.17 -1.77 -8.12
CA LEU A 2 4.38 -1.37 -9.28
C LEU A 2 5.32 -0.80 -10.34
N THR A 3 5.11 -1.12 -11.62
CA THR A 3 6.00 -0.69 -12.70
C THR A 3 5.20 -0.20 -13.91
N ASP A 4 5.78 0.76 -14.66
CA ASP A 4 5.31 1.14 -15.99
C ASP A 4 6.08 0.39 -17.10
N ASP A 5 5.68 0.64 -18.35
CA ASP A 5 6.33 0.03 -19.53
C ASP A 5 7.79 0.50 -19.72
N ALA A 6 8.15 1.66 -19.19
CA ALA A 6 9.50 2.22 -19.25
C ALA A 6 10.42 1.73 -18.11
N LYS A 7 9.92 0.80 -17.27
CA LYS A 7 10.64 0.24 -16.13
C LYS A 7 10.84 1.18 -14.94
N HIS A 8 10.12 2.31 -14.87
CA HIS A 8 10.04 3.05 -13.62
C HIS A 8 9.28 2.21 -12.58
N ALA A 9 9.73 2.24 -11.34
CA ALA A 9 9.16 1.39 -10.29
C ALA A 9 8.80 2.20 -9.04
N ILE A 10 7.60 1.96 -8.51
CA ILE A 10 7.20 2.40 -7.18
C ILE A 10 7.27 1.21 -6.25
N ILE A 11 7.95 1.38 -5.13
CA ILE A 11 7.99 0.42 -4.04
C ILE A 11 6.92 0.84 -3.03
N ILE A 12 6.05 -0.09 -2.64
CA ILE A 12 5.00 0.15 -1.64
C ILE A 12 5.27 -0.80 -0.49
N ASP A 13 5.48 -0.25 0.68
CA ASP A 13 5.90 -0.92 1.91
C ASP A 13 7.18 -1.75 1.76
N ALA A 14 8.19 -1.38 2.50
CA ALA A 14 9.48 -2.07 2.53
C ALA A 14 9.58 -2.92 3.80
N GLY A 15 8.81 -4.02 3.86
CA GLY A 15 8.71 -4.89 5.03
C GLY A 15 9.86 -5.88 5.22
N MET A 16 10.90 -5.82 4.40
CA MET A 16 12.04 -6.76 4.42
C MET A 16 12.87 -6.61 5.69
N TYR A 17 12.70 -7.53 6.63
CA TYR A 17 13.40 -7.51 7.92
C TYR A 17 14.80 -8.10 7.81
N GLU A 18 14.93 -9.25 7.15
CA GLU A 18 16.16 -10.01 7.08
C GLU A 18 17.05 -9.60 5.89
N GLU A 19 18.38 -9.64 6.07
CA GLU A 19 19.34 -9.29 5.01
C GLU A 19 19.13 -10.11 3.73
N HIS A 20 18.78 -11.38 3.86
CA HIS A 20 18.52 -12.24 2.70
C HIS A 20 17.28 -11.81 1.90
N GLU A 21 16.26 -11.24 2.54
CA GLU A 21 15.07 -10.69 1.88
C GLU A 21 15.44 -9.43 1.10
N GLN A 22 16.25 -8.55 1.71
CA GLN A 22 16.78 -7.34 1.07
C GLN A 22 17.64 -7.68 -0.15
N GLN A 23 18.52 -8.70 -0.05
CA GLN A 23 19.32 -9.18 -1.18
C GLN A 23 18.45 -9.76 -2.31
N ARG A 24 17.41 -10.52 -1.99
CA ARG A 24 16.46 -11.04 -2.99
C ARG A 24 15.71 -9.92 -3.68
N PHE A 25 15.27 -8.92 -2.94
CA PHE A 25 14.61 -7.74 -3.50
C PHE A 25 15.54 -6.97 -4.44
N ALA A 26 16.78 -6.68 -4.02
CA ALA A 26 17.76 -6.01 -4.88
C ALA A 26 18.06 -6.81 -6.15
N ALA A 27 18.19 -8.14 -6.04
CA ALA A 27 18.39 -9.02 -7.18
C ALA A 27 17.20 -8.97 -8.16
N TYR A 28 15.96 -8.93 -7.65
CA TYR A 28 14.75 -8.76 -8.47
C TYR A 28 14.76 -7.42 -9.22
N ILE A 29 15.03 -6.31 -8.55
CA ILE A 29 15.12 -4.97 -9.18
C ILE A 29 16.17 -4.98 -10.30
N GLN A 30 17.32 -5.56 -10.05
CA GLN A 30 18.40 -5.67 -11.05
C GLN A 30 18.02 -6.58 -12.22
N GLN A 31 17.48 -7.76 -11.96
CA GLN A 31 17.09 -8.74 -12.98
C GLN A 31 16.03 -8.17 -13.92
N GLU A 32 15.04 -7.50 -13.38
CA GLU A 32 13.94 -6.88 -14.15
C GLU A 32 14.36 -5.52 -14.76
N GLN A 33 15.57 -5.04 -14.47
CA GLN A 33 16.10 -3.75 -14.93
C GLN A 33 15.19 -2.56 -14.53
N LEU A 34 14.64 -2.62 -13.33
CA LEU A 34 13.74 -1.59 -12.81
C LEU A 34 14.51 -0.38 -12.31
N THR A 35 13.89 0.78 -12.45
CA THR A 35 14.37 2.06 -11.92
C THR A 35 13.44 2.52 -10.79
N PRO A 36 13.72 2.23 -9.53
CA PRO A 36 12.94 2.74 -8.42
C PRO A 36 12.94 4.26 -8.38
N ILE A 37 11.75 4.86 -8.34
CA ILE A 37 11.58 6.33 -8.35
C ILE A 37 10.83 6.85 -7.13
N ALA A 38 10.14 5.98 -6.39
CA ALA A 38 9.45 6.34 -5.15
C ALA A 38 9.36 5.14 -4.20
N LEU A 39 9.36 5.43 -2.90
CA LEU A 39 9.03 4.52 -1.81
C LEU A 39 7.81 5.09 -1.07
N LEU A 40 6.69 4.41 -1.15
CA LEU A 40 5.44 4.77 -0.48
C LEU A 40 5.21 3.87 0.72
N ILE A 41 4.80 4.44 1.85
CA ILE A 41 4.48 3.70 3.07
C ILE A 41 2.98 3.83 3.34
N THR A 42 2.29 2.69 3.47
CA THR A 42 0.85 2.69 3.81
C THR A 42 0.62 3.03 5.29
N HIS A 43 1.46 2.52 6.18
CA HIS A 43 1.44 2.84 7.62
C HIS A 43 2.75 2.35 8.28
N ALA A 44 3.08 2.88 9.46
CA ALA A 44 4.37 2.65 10.09
C ALA A 44 4.38 1.47 11.10
N HIS A 45 3.79 0.31 10.76
CA HIS A 45 4.07 -0.92 11.48
C HIS A 45 5.39 -1.55 11.01
N PRO A 46 6.11 -2.27 11.91
CA PRO A 46 7.45 -2.78 11.59
C PRO A 46 7.52 -3.62 10.32
N ASP A 47 6.55 -4.50 10.10
CA ASP A 47 6.45 -5.38 8.94
C ASP A 47 6.17 -4.66 7.61
N HIS A 48 5.91 -3.34 7.65
CA HIS A 48 5.79 -2.48 6.47
C HIS A 48 7.01 -1.56 6.27
N VAL A 49 7.82 -1.32 7.31
CA VAL A 49 8.90 -0.33 7.27
C VAL A 49 10.30 -0.87 7.63
N CYS A 50 10.45 -2.13 8.06
CA CYS A 50 11.75 -2.67 8.51
C CYS A 50 12.85 -2.57 7.45
N GLY A 51 12.53 -2.65 6.17
CA GLY A 51 13.47 -2.50 5.06
C GLY A 51 13.55 -1.07 4.49
N GLN A 52 12.86 -0.09 5.08
CA GLN A 52 12.82 1.29 4.57
C GLN A 52 14.23 1.86 4.37
N THR A 53 15.06 1.85 5.42
CA THR A 53 16.43 2.38 5.37
C THR A 53 17.26 1.70 4.28
N PHE A 54 17.10 0.40 4.07
CA PHE A 54 17.78 -0.31 3.00
C PHE A 54 17.38 0.22 1.63
N VAL A 55 16.07 0.41 1.38
CA VAL A 55 15.57 0.93 0.10
C VAL A 55 16.02 2.37 -0.12
N GLU A 56 15.89 3.23 0.90
CA GLU A 56 16.31 4.64 0.82
C GLU A 56 17.78 4.77 0.45
N GLN A 57 18.66 4.02 1.13
CA GLN A 57 20.10 4.07 0.90
C GLN A 57 20.52 3.43 -0.43
N THR A 58 19.88 2.30 -0.82
CA THR A 58 20.25 1.56 -2.02
C THR A 58 19.85 2.30 -3.30
N TYR A 59 18.67 2.96 -3.29
CA TYR A 59 18.12 3.60 -4.48
C TYR A 59 18.11 5.13 -4.40
N ASN A 60 18.67 5.71 -3.34
CA ASN A 60 18.69 7.15 -3.09
C ASN A 60 17.30 7.78 -3.14
N LEU A 61 16.35 7.20 -2.41
CA LEU A 61 14.98 7.64 -2.28
C LEU A 61 14.70 8.09 -0.85
N ASP A 62 13.77 9.04 -0.70
CA ASP A 62 13.17 9.35 0.58
C ASP A 62 11.79 8.66 0.65
N ALA A 63 11.48 8.00 1.77
CA ALA A 63 10.17 7.39 1.95
C ALA A 63 9.09 8.46 2.13
N ILE A 64 7.97 8.30 1.41
CA ILE A 64 6.78 9.12 1.56
C ILE A 64 5.88 8.44 2.61
N ILE A 65 5.83 9.06 3.79
CA ILE A 65 5.12 8.55 4.95
C ILE A 65 3.95 9.48 5.26
N GLN A 66 2.75 8.91 5.40
CA GLN A 66 1.53 9.64 5.75
C GLN A 66 1.33 10.92 4.91
N PRO A 67 1.32 10.81 3.57
CA PRO A 67 1.07 11.96 2.72
C PRO A 67 -0.35 12.49 2.91
N ASP A 68 -0.54 13.77 2.61
CA ASP A 68 -1.88 14.38 2.61
C ASP A 68 -2.81 13.66 1.63
N GLU A 69 -4.10 13.59 1.99
CA GLU A 69 -5.13 13.03 1.12
C GLU A 69 -5.27 13.84 -0.18
N GLY A 70 -5.38 13.14 -1.31
CA GLY A 70 -5.55 13.74 -2.63
C GLY A 70 -4.53 13.24 -3.63
N GLN A 71 -4.25 14.05 -4.66
CA GLN A 71 -3.28 13.72 -5.70
C GLN A 71 -1.86 13.72 -5.12
N LEU A 72 -1.13 12.62 -5.33
CA LEU A 72 0.28 12.51 -5.02
C LEU A 72 1.10 12.73 -6.30
N ASP A 73 2.01 13.69 -6.28
CA ASP A 73 2.83 14.04 -7.44
C ASP A 73 4.06 13.11 -7.54
N ILE A 74 3.86 11.98 -8.21
CA ILE A 74 4.92 11.02 -8.56
C ILE A 74 5.03 10.98 -10.09
N PRO A 75 6.22 11.23 -10.66
CA PRO A 75 6.39 11.16 -12.12
C PRO A 75 5.89 9.83 -12.71
N TYR A 76 5.24 9.90 -13.86
CA TYR A 76 4.75 8.76 -14.65
C TYR A 76 3.55 7.99 -14.07
N PHE A 77 3.13 8.28 -12.84
CA PHE A 77 2.02 7.57 -12.18
C PHE A 77 0.96 8.55 -11.69
N ASN A 78 -0.30 8.19 -11.94
CA ASN A 78 -1.45 8.91 -11.42
C ASN A 78 -1.89 8.25 -10.10
N ILE A 79 -1.51 8.83 -8.96
CA ILE A 79 -1.75 8.25 -7.64
C ILE A 79 -2.61 9.17 -6.80
N HIS A 80 -3.69 8.63 -6.24
CA HIS A 80 -4.51 9.30 -5.25
C HIS A 80 -4.34 8.66 -3.88
N VAL A 81 -4.01 9.47 -2.89
CA VAL A 81 -3.96 9.07 -1.48
C VAL A 81 -5.35 9.15 -0.87
N ILE A 82 -5.77 8.08 -0.23
CA ILE A 82 -7.01 7.99 0.53
C ILE A 82 -6.64 7.75 1.99
N ALA A 83 -6.83 8.74 2.85
CA ALA A 83 -6.61 8.55 4.29
C ALA A 83 -7.55 7.44 4.81
N SER A 84 -6.99 6.44 5.47
CA SER A 84 -7.71 5.25 5.92
C SER A 84 -7.37 4.86 7.38
N PRO A 85 -7.44 5.82 8.32
CA PRO A 85 -7.14 5.52 9.71
C PRO A 85 -8.10 4.47 10.31
N GLY A 86 -7.62 3.78 11.36
CA GLY A 86 -8.41 2.83 12.13
C GLY A 86 -7.69 1.53 12.45
N HIS A 87 -6.91 0.95 11.56
CA HIS A 87 -5.90 -0.05 11.89
C HIS A 87 -4.72 0.63 12.61
N LYS A 88 -4.29 1.76 12.05
CA LYS A 88 -3.34 2.69 12.64
C LYS A 88 -3.75 4.11 12.27
N GLU A 89 -3.37 5.10 13.08
CA GLU A 89 -3.79 6.49 12.89
C GLU A 89 -3.20 7.16 11.64
N ASP A 90 -2.02 6.70 11.19
CA ASP A 90 -1.29 7.19 10.01
C ASP A 90 -1.60 6.41 8.72
N ALA A 91 -2.54 5.46 8.76
CA ALA A 91 -2.81 4.59 7.63
C ALA A 91 -3.41 5.33 6.43
N VAL A 92 -2.88 5.01 5.24
CA VAL A 92 -3.37 5.48 3.95
C VAL A 92 -3.48 4.33 2.95
N CYS A 93 -4.40 4.47 1.99
CA CYS A 93 -4.45 3.64 0.79
C CYS A 93 -3.93 4.45 -0.42
N TYR A 94 -3.31 3.76 -1.37
CA TYR A 94 -2.86 4.35 -2.64
C TYR A 94 -3.71 3.82 -3.77
N HIS A 95 -4.49 4.70 -4.41
CA HIS A 95 -5.35 4.38 -5.53
C HIS A 95 -4.73 4.88 -6.83
N LEU A 96 -4.64 3.98 -7.81
CA LEU A 96 -4.19 4.26 -9.18
C LEU A 96 -5.39 4.08 -10.11
N PRO A 97 -6.11 5.18 -10.42
CA PRO A 97 -7.37 5.08 -11.17
C PRO A 97 -7.18 4.61 -12.61
N ASP A 98 -6.06 4.95 -13.25
CA ASP A 98 -5.79 4.60 -14.65
C ASP A 98 -5.55 3.08 -14.82
N GLU A 99 -4.97 2.44 -13.83
CA GLU A 99 -4.73 0.99 -13.77
C GLU A 99 -5.86 0.21 -13.08
N ASN A 100 -6.82 0.89 -12.45
CA ASN A 100 -7.83 0.30 -11.58
C ASN A 100 -7.23 -0.51 -10.43
N ILE A 101 -6.19 0.01 -9.77
CA ILE A 101 -5.46 -0.65 -8.68
C ILE A 101 -5.61 0.15 -7.39
N LEU A 102 -5.73 -0.57 -6.27
CA LEU A 102 -5.73 -0.02 -4.93
C LEU A 102 -4.79 -0.83 -4.02
N PHE A 103 -3.83 -0.17 -3.42
CA PHE A 103 -3.02 -0.72 -2.33
C PHE A 103 -3.61 -0.27 -1.00
N THR A 104 -4.00 -1.20 -0.14
CA THR A 104 -4.76 -0.91 1.08
C THR A 104 -3.94 -1.01 2.36
N GLY A 105 -2.68 -1.46 2.28
CA GLY A 105 -1.96 -1.83 3.49
C GLY A 105 -2.85 -2.74 4.35
N ASP A 106 -2.97 -2.41 5.63
CA ASP A 106 -3.76 -3.19 6.58
C ASP A 106 -5.16 -2.58 6.86
N THR A 107 -5.71 -1.86 5.88
CA THR A 107 -7.09 -1.34 5.98
C THR A 107 -8.11 -2.39 5.56
N LEU A 108 -7.96 -2.97 4.36
CA LEU A 108 -8.89 -3.95 3.77
C LEU A 108 -8.13 -5.18 3.28
N PHE A 109 -8.57 -6.36 3.67
CA PHE A 109 -8.08 -7.66 3.22
C PHE A 109 -9.19 -8.43 2.48
N GLN A 110 -8.83 -9.52 1.82
CA GLN A 110 -9.83 -10.42 1.26
C GLN A 110 -10.72 -10.98 2.38
N GLU A 111 -12.02 -10.65 2.32
CA GLU A 111 -13.06 -11.07 3.28
C GLU A 111 -12.73 -10.74 4.74
N SER A 112 -11.87 -9.73 4.97
CA SER A 112 -11.42 -9.33 6.30
C SER A 112 -10.99 -7.86 6.33
N ILE A 113 -10.59 -7.39 7.51
CA ILE A 113 -10.10 -6.03 7.75
C ILE A 113 -8.91 -6.06 8.70
N GLY A 114 -8.15 -4.96 8.75
CA GLY A 114 -7.08 -4.80 9.72
C GLY A 114 -7.57 -4.88 11.17
N ARG A 115 -6.71 -5.37 12.05
CA ARG A 115 -6.98 -5.36 13.49
C ARG A 115 -6.98 -3.93 14.04
N THR A 116 -7.71 -3.71 15.12
CA THR A 116 -7.87 -2.39 15.74
C THR A 116 -7.56 -2.37 17.24
N ASP A 117 -7.00 -3.46 17.75
CA ASP A 117 -6.72 -3.66 19.18
C ASP A 117 -5.30 -3.25 19.62
N LEU A 118 -4.48 -2.77 18.67
CA LEU A 118 -3.15 -2.21 18.95
C LEU A 118 -3.23 -0.69 19.21
N PRO A 119 -2.20 -0.10 19.85
CA PRO A 119 -2.15 1.35 20.05
C PRO A 119 -2.30 2.12 18.72
N GLY A 120 -3.21 3.10 18.69
CA GLY A 120 -3.58 3.84 17.48
C GLY A 120 -4.71 3.21 16.68
N GLY A 121 -5.17 2.00 17.05
CA GLY A 121 -6.31 1.31 16.43
C GLY A 121 -7.66 1.77 16.98
N ASP A 122 -8.68 1.87 16.11
CA ASP A 122 -10.06 2.19 16.45
C ASP A 122 -11.03 1.61 15.41
N MET A 123 -11.92 0.72 15.86
CA MET A 123 -12.83 0.00 14.98
C MET A 123 -13.84 0.92 14.26
N ASP A 124 -14.41 1.88 14.97
CA ASP A 124 -15.40 2.78 14.38
C ASP A 124 -14.77 3.67 13.30
N THR A 125 -13.52 4.07 13.53
CA THR A 125 -12.72 4.82 12.55
C THR A 125 -12.40 3.96 11.34
N LEU A 126 -11.98 2.70 11.53
CA LEU A 126 -11.70 1.78 10.43
C LEU A 126 -12.95 1.54 9.57
N ILE A 127 -14.11 1.33 10.18
CA ILE A 127 -15.38 1.18 9.43
C ILE A 127 -15.71 2.44 8.60
N ARG A 128 -15.43 3.63 9.13
CA ARG A 128 -15.60 4.88 8.35
C ARG A 128 -14.65 4.93 7.15
N SER A 129 -13.39 4.54 7.33
CA SER A 129 -12.40 4.46 6.27
C SER A 129 -12.80 3.44 5.19
N LEU A 130 -13.24 2.25 5.59
CA LEU A 130 -13.71 1.20 4.69
C LEU A 130 -14.91 1.67 3.83
N LYS A 131 -15.88 2.36 4.42
CA LYS A 131 -17.02 2.92 3.69
C LYS A 131 -16.63 3.89 2.59
N ARG A 132 -15.49 4.57 2.72
CA ARG A 132 -14.93 5.44 1.67
C ARG A 132 -14.23 4.61 0.60
N VAL A 133 -13.39 3.67 1.02
CA VAL A 133 -12.63 2.79 0.13
C VAL A 133 -13.54 1.99 -0.80
N ILE A 134 -14.63 1.41 -0.28
CA ILE A 134 -15.56 0.63 -1.10
C ILE A 134 -16.41 1.46 -2.08
N MET A 135 -16.36 2.78 -2.02
CA MET A 135 -16.99 3.63 -3.04
C MET A 135 -16.25 3.66 -4.37
N LEU A 136 -15.04 3.14 -4.41
CA LEU A 136 -14.29 2.97 -5.65
C LEU A 136 -15.01 2.06 -6.65
N PRO A 137 -14.65 2.10 -7.95
CA PRO A 137 -15.25 1.25 -8.97
C PRO A 137 -15.16 -0.23 -8.61
N ASN A 138 -16.19 -1.00 -8.92
CA ASN A 138 -16.28 -2.42 -8.58
C ASN A 138 -15.11 -3.26 -9.12
N ASN A 139 -14.60 -2.91 -10.31
CA ASN A 139 -13.49 -3.59 -10.97
C ASN A 139 -12.10 -3.20 -10.42
N THR A 140 -12.02 -2.34 -9.41
CA THR A 140 -10.73 -1.98 -8.80
C THR A 140 -10.11 -3.22 -8.16
N GLN A 141 -8.89 -3.56 -8.59
CA GLN A 141 -8.08 -4.63 -8.00
C GLN A 141 -7.48 -4.15 -6.69
N VAL A 142 -7.64 -4.90 -5.62
CA VAL A 142 -7.14 -4.58 -4.28
C VAL A 142 -5.94 -5.45 -3.96
N TYR A 143 -4.84 -4.79 -3.61
CA TYR A 143 -3.60 -5.42 -3.14
C TYR A 143 -3.40 -5.04 -1.66
N PRO A 144 -3.72 -5.95 -0.74
CA PRO A 144 -3.57 -5.70 0.70
C PRO A 144 -2.12 -5.87 1.16
N GLY A 145 -1.83 -5.42 2.39
CA GLY A 145 -0.55 -5.66 3.04
C GLY A 145 -0.29 -7.14 3.30
N HIS A 146 -1.33 -7.89 3.63
CA HIS A 146 -1.27 -9.33 3.89
C HIS A 146 -2.38 -10.10 3.15
N GLY A 147 -2.11 -11.38 2.85
CA GLY A 147 -3.07 -12.28 2.22
C GLY A 147 -3.11 -12.17 0.70
N TYR A 148 -4.27 -12.49 0.11
CA TYR A 148 -4.43 -12.55 -1.34
C TYR A 148 -5.06 -11.26 -1.89
N PRO A 149 -4.74 -10.90 -3.15
CA PRO A 149 -5.46 -9.85 -3.87
C PRO A 149 -6.95 -10.15 -3.98
N THR A 150 -7.77 -9.09 -4.03
CA THR A 150 -9.22 -9.17 -4.17
C THR A 150 -9.72 -8.05 -5.08
N THR A 151 -11.02 -7.78 -5.11
CA THR A 151 -11.63 -6.66 -5.83
C THR A 151 -12.64 -5.94 -4.95
N ILE A 152 -12.91 -4.68 -5.25
CA ILE A 152 -13.95 -3.92 -4.55
C ILE A 152 -15.33 -4.60 -4.69
N GLU A 153 -15.62 -5.22 -5.84
CA GLU A 153 -16.87 -5.97 -6.03
C GLU A 153 -16.98 -7.17 -5.10
N HIS A 154 -15.90 -7.97 -5.02
CA HIS A 154 -15.84 -9.14 -4.15
C HIS A 154 -16.06 -8.76 -2.69
N GLU A 155 -15.35 -7.72 -2.23
CA GLU A 155 -15.44 -7.28 -0.84
C GLU A 155 -16.82 -6.75 -0.48
N LYS A 156 -17.47 -5.98 -1.37
CA LYS A 156 -18.87 -5.55 -1.17
C LYS A 156 -19.84 -6.71 -0.98
N GLN A 157 -19.56 -7.85 -1.59
CA GLN A 157 -20.46 -9.01 -1.58
C GLN A 157 -20.16 -9.98 -0.44
N TYR A 158 -18.92 -10.18 -0.06
CA TYR A 158 -18.50 -11.27 0.80
C TYR A 158 -17.80 -10.84 2.10
N ASN A 159 -17.34 -9.59 2.19
CA ASN A 159 -16.66 -9.13 3.40
C ASN A 159 -17.66 -8.88 4.53
N PRO A 160 -17.59 -9.61 5.67
CA PRO A 160 -18.57 -9.52 6.75
C PRO A 160 -18.55 -8.19 7.53
N TYR A 161 -17.60 -7.31 7.24
CA TYR A 161 -17.47 -6.01 7.91
C TYR A 161 -18.00 -4.83 7.06
N LEU A 162 -18.45 -5.10 5.83
CA LEU A 162 -18.92 -4.10 4.87
C LEU A 162 -20.43 -4.12 4.63
#